data_6d3ee7acc7006cc5847ca769a45f8b2c
#
_entry.id   6d3ee7acc7006cc5847ca769a45f8b2c
#
_cell.length_a   1.000
_cell.length_b   1.000
_cell.length_c   1.000
_cell.angle_alpha   90.00
_cell.angle_beta   90.00
_cell.angle_gamma   90.00
#
_symmetry.space_group_name_H-M   'P 1'
#
loop_
_entity.id
_entity.type
_entity.pdbx_description
1 polymer ?
#
loop_
_entity_poly.entity_id
_entity_poly.type
_entity_poly.pdbx_seq_one_letter_code
_entity_poly.pdbx_strand_id
1 'polypeptide(L)'
;MQPGGDYAIASNPVSTITMNSVMRLVYVWMFLGLAVSAFVAFFVSNQIETALATGANSIWLSPVVLFGSVIATFVLAIVLGIGLTRKWLSPTLAAGLFMLYAALMGVMLSSVLVVYADATIFKAFGSTAILFGIMSVYGYTTKSDLTSMGKYLMMGLIGLIVASLVNLFLGSSGLDYIISIIGVLIFVGMTAYDTQKIKRMAENPAIQNDSNMVLKVSIYGALELYLDFINLFLFLLRLFGRND
;
A
#
# COMPACT_ATOMS: atom_id res chain seq x y z
N MET A 1 -31.80 -33.11 -51.04
CA MET A 1 -30.51 -32.37 -50.98
C MET A 1 -30.80 -30.98 -50.45
N GLN A 2 -30.53 -30.77 -49.17
CA GLN A 2 -30.50 -29.43 -48.58
C GLN A 2 -29.05 -29.10 -48.23
N PRO A 3 -28.50 -27.97 -48.65
CA PRO A 3 -27.18 -27.56 -48.23
C PRO A 3 -27.26 -26.98 -46.81
N GLY A 4 -26.51 -27.61 -45.91
CA GLY A 4 -26.32 -27.14 -44.54
C GLY A 4 -25.60 -25.80 -44.57
N GLY A 5 -26.29 -24.75 -44.10
CA GLY A 5 -25.67 -23.48 -43.82
C GLY A 5 -24.84 -23.60 -42.53
N ASP A 6 -23.52 -23.64 -42.64
CA ASP A 6 -22.62 -23.38 -41.53
C ASP A 6 -22.77 -21.92 -41.09
N TYR A 7 -23.60 -21.70 -40.09
CA TYR A 7 -23.57 -20.45 -39.34
C TYR A 7 -22.31 -20.45 -38.50
N ALA A 8 -21.21 -20.01 -39.07
CA ALA A 8 -20.04 -19.60 -38.32
C ALA A 8 -20.51 -18.48 -37.36
N ILE A 9 -20.76 -18.84 -36.10
CA ILE A 9 -20.91 -17.88 -35.03
C ILE A 9 -19.54 -17.18 -34.97
N ALA A 10 -19.49 -15.98 -35.56
CA ALA A 10 -18.40 -15.07 -35.39
C ALA A 10 -18.34 -14.76 -33.88
N SER A 11 -17.54 -15.53 -33.14
CA SER A 11 -17.15 -15.15 -31.80
C SER A 11 -16.39 -13.84 -31.94
N ASN A 12 -17.10 -12.72 -31.68
CA ASN A 12 -16.39 -11.47 -31.42
C ASN A 12 -15.31 -11.79 -30.38
N PRO A 13 -14.02 -11.54 -30.66
CA PRO A 13 -13.02 -11.67 -29.65
C PRO A 13 -13.33 -10.63 -28.60
N VAL A 14 -14.01 -11.05 -27.52
CA VAL A 14 -14.04 -10.27 -26.29
C VAL A 14 -12.57 -10.03 -25.99
N SER A 15 -12.16 -8.76 -26.03
CA SER A 15 -10.77 -8.38 -25.75
C SER A 15 -10.46 -8.84 -24.32
N THR A 16 -9.89 -10.02 -24.20
CA THR A 16 -9.50 -10.61 -22.93
C THR A 16 -8.47 -9.66 -22.31
N ILE A 17 -8.83 -9.06 -21.17
CA ILE A 17 -7.91 -8.24 -20.41
C ILE A 17 -6.79 -9.16 -19.92
N THR A 18 -5.58 -8.93 -20.39
CA THR A 18 -4.43 -9.78 -20.08
C THR A 18 -3.99 -9.58 -18.62
N MET A 19 -3.35 -10.59 -18.04
CA MET A 19 -2.68 -10.50 -16.73
C MET A 19 -1.79 -9.25 -16.63
N ASN A 20 -1.02 -8.94 -17.68
CA ASN A 20 -0.15 -7.76 -17.71
C ASN A 20 -0.93 -6.44 -17.60
N SER A 21 -2.15 -6.39 -18.14
CA SER A 21 -3.01 -5.21 -18.02
C SER A 21 -3.51 -5.01 -16.59
N VAL A 22 -3.86 -6.11 -15.89
CA VAL A 22 -4.25 -6.05 -14.47
C VAL A 22 -3.08 -5.58 -13.62
N MET A 23 -1.90 -6.17 -13.77
CA MET A 23 -0.70 -5.79 -13.02
C MET A 23 -0.32 -4.32 -13.26
N ARG A 24 -0.41 -3.85 -14.51
CA ARG A 24 -0.18 -2.43 -14.83
C ARG A 24 -1.17 -1.53 -14.08
N LEU A 25 -2.45 -1.89 -14.01
CA LEU A 25 -3.46 -1.13 -13.28
C LEU A 25 -3.17 -1.11 -11.76
N VAL A 26 -2.70 -2.21 -11.19
CA VAL A 26 -2.27 -2.28 -9.78
C VAL A 26 -1.21 -1.23 -9.50
N TYR A 27 -0.13 -1.18 -10.29
CA TYR A 27 0.94 -0.19 -10.10
C TYR A 27 0.47 1.24 -10.37
N VAL A 28 -0.40 1.46 -11.35
CA VAL A 28 -0.97 2.80 -11.61
C VAL A 28 -1.78 3.28 -10.41
N TRP A 29 -2.69 2.46 -9.87
CA TRP A 29 -3.46 2.81 -8.69
C TRP A 29 -2.58 3.05 -7.46
N MET A 30 -1.58 2.18 -7.23
CA MET A 30 -0.61 2.35 -6.16
C MET A 30 0.14 3.68 -6.30
N PHE A 31 0.65 4.00 -7.50
CA PHE A 31 1.35 5.26 -7.76
C PHE A 31 0.45 6.48 -7.52
N LEU A 32 -0.81 6.44 -7.98
CA LEU A 32 -1.78 7.49 -7.72
C LEU A 32 -2.03 7.67 -6.22
N GLY A 33 -2.17 6.56 -5.47
CA GLY A 33 -2.30 6.61 -4.02
C GLY A 33 -1.08 7.25 -3.35
N LEU A 34 0.13 6.85 -3.73
CA LEU A 34 1.38 7.43 -3.20
C LEU A 34 1.48 8.93 -3.54
N ALA A 35 1.11 9.33 -4.77
CA ALA A 35 1.11 10.72 -5.18
C ALA A 35 0.12 11.57 -4.37
N VAL A 36 -1.10 11.06 -4.14
CA VAL A 36 -2.10 11.72 -3.28
C VAL A 36 -1.56 11.85 -1.85
N SER A 37 -0.98 10.80 -1.28
CA SER A 37 -0.42 10.86 0.07
C SER A 37 0.73 11.85 0.17
N ALA A 38 1.64 11.87 -0.79
CA ALA A 38 2.76 12.82 -0.82
C ALA A 38 2.27 14.27 -0.94
N PHE A 39 1.30 14.54 -1.82
CA PHE A 39 0.71 15.86 -1.99
C PHE A 39 0.03 16.35 -0.70
N VAL A 40 -0.81 15.51 -0.08
CA VAL A 40 -1.50 15.86 1.17
C VAL A 40 -0.48 16.03 2.30
N ALA A 41 0.51 15.15 2.41
CA ALA A 41 1.55 15.26 3.43
C ALA A 41 2.32 16.58 3.32
N PHE A 42 2.74 16.96 2.13
CA PHE A 42 3.44 18.22 1.85
C PHE A 42 2.55 19.44 2.15
N PHE A 43 1.28 19.41 1.70
CA PHE A 43 0.35 20.51 1.97
C PHE A 43 0.11 20.71 3.47
N VAL A 44 -0.14 19.63 4.21
CA VAL A 44 -0.41 19.68 5.65
C VAL A 44 0.85 20.02 6.45
N SER A 45 2.03 19.51 6.08
CA SER A 45 3.30 19.87 6.75
C SER A 45 3.59 21.37 6.66
N ASN A 46 3.41 21.99 5.48
CA ASN A 46 3.58 23.43 5.31
C ASN A 46 2.62 24.26 6.21
N GLN A 47 1.38 23.77 6.39
CA GLN A 47 0.42 24.42 7.30
C GLN A 47 0.86 24.30 8.77
N ILE A 48 1.40 23.13 9.15
CA ILE A 48 1.92 22.91 10.50
C ILE A 48 3.14 23.80 10.76
N GLU A 49 4.11 23.82 9.85
CA GLU A 49 5.32 24.64 9.97
C GLU A 49 5.01 26.13 10.05
N THR A 50 4.10 26.61 9.20
CA THR A 50 3.64 28.01 9.24
C THR A 50 2.99 28.34 10.59
N ALA A 51 2.15 27.46 11.12
CA ALA A 51 1.50 27.66 12.41
C ALA A 51 2.52 27.68 13.57
N LEU A 52 3.50 26.78 13.53
CA LEU A 52 4.59 26.76 14.54
C LEU A 52 5.45 28.03 14.47
N ALA A 53 5.76 28.52 13.28
CA ALA A 53 6.57 29.72 13.08
C ALA A 53 5.85 31.02 13.52
N THR A 54 4.53 31.07 13.33
CA THR A 54 3.72 32.27 13.64
C THR A 54 3.04 32.25 15.02
N GLY A 55 3.10 31.09 15.71
CA GLY A 55 2.35 30.90 16.97
C GLY A 55 0.84 30.78 16.75
N ALA A 56 0.38 30.58 15.51
CA ALA A 56 -1.02 30.46 15.18
C ALA A 56 -1.60 29.09 15.56
N ASN A 57 -2.88 29.04 15.89
CA ASN A 57 -3.57 27.79 16.11
C ASN A 57 -3.76 27.05 14.76
N SER A 58 -3.33 25.79 14.70
CA SER A 58 -3.56 24.93 13.54
C SER A 58 -4.47 23.77 13.90
N ILE A 59 -5.50 23.56 13.10
CA ILE A 59 -6.38 22.39 13.22
C ILE A 59 -5.60 21.07 13.10
N TRP A 60 -4.52 21.06 12.31
CA TRP A 60 -3.68 19.90 12.08
C TRP A 60 -2.87 19.46 13.30
N LEU A 61 -2.64 20.35 14.26
CA LEU A 61 -2.02 20.05 15.55
C LEU A 61 -3.05 19.63 16.62
N SER A 62 -4.33 19.69 16.29
CA SER A 62 -5.39 19.26 17.19
C SER A 62 -5.32 17.75 17.45
N PRO A 63 -5.38 17.30 18.73
CA PRO A 63 -5.43 15.87 19.06
C PRO A 63 -6.58 15.14 18.36
N VAL A 64 -7.71 15.82 18.14
CA VAL A 64 -8.88 15.24 17.46
C VAL A 64 -8.53 14.89 16.00
N VAL A 65 -7.82 15.77 15.28
CA VAL A 65 -7.42 15.51 13.89
C VAL A 65 -6.34 14.44 13.84
N LEU A 66 -5.35 14.48 14.73
CA LEU A 66 -4.27 13.49 14.77
C LEU A 66 -4.80 12.08 15.08
N PHE A 67 -5.49 11.90 16.20
CA PHE A 67 -6.04 10.60 16.58
C PHE A 67 -7.20 10.18 15.67
N GLY A 68 -8.03 11.11 15.22
CA GLY A 68 -9.12 10.87 14.29
C GLY A 68 -8.62 10.34 12.94
N SER A 69 -7.55 10.92 12.39
CA SER A 69 -6.95 10.45 11.14
C SER A 69 -6.37 9.03 11.27
N VAL A 70 -5.70 8.72 12.40
CA VAL A 70 -5.20 7.36 12.68
C VAL A 70 -6.34 6.36 12.70
N ILE A 71 -7.39 6.63 13.49
CA ILE A 71 -8.56 5.73 13.61
C ILE A 71 -9.26 5.60 12.25
N ALA A 72 -9.49 6.69 11.54
CA ALA A 72 -10.15 6.68 10.23
C ALA A 72 -9.36 5.88 9.21
N THR A 73 -8.04 6.04 9.16
CA THR A 73 -7.15 5.29 8.27
C THR A 73 -7.23 3.79 8.57
N PHE A 74 -7.20 3.40 9.85
CA PHE A 74 -7.28 2.01 10.26
C PHE A 74 -8.64 1.38 9.92
N VAL A 75 -9.74 2.09 10.21
CA VAL A 75 -11.10 1.64 9.85
C VAL A 75 -11.25 1.50 8.34
N LEU A 76 -10.75 2.48 7.57
CA LEU A 76 -10.82 2.44 6.11
C LEU A 76 -10.03 1.28 5.52
N ALA A 77 -8.84 0.97 6.05
CA ALA A 77 -8.05 -0.19 5.63
C ALA A 77 -8.83 -1.50 5.82
N ILE A 78 -9.50 -1.67 6.98
CA ILE A 78 -10.35 -2.83 7.27
C ILE A 78 -11.55 -2.89 6.31
N VAL A 79 -12.24 -1.77 6.11
CA VAL A 79 -13.41 -1.68 5.21
C VAL A 79 -13.02 -2.02 3.78
N LEU A 80 -11.90 -1.48 3.28
CA LEU A 80 -11.38 -1.79 1.94
C LEU A 80 -10.97 -3.26 1.83
N GLY A 81 -10.17 -3.77 2.78
CA GLY A 81 -9.70 -5.16 2.77
C GLY A 81 -10.87 -6.17 2.77
N ILE A 82 -11.83 -6.01 3.69
CA ILE A 82 -12.99 -6.89 3.77
C ILE A 82 -13.95 -6.65 2.59
N GLY A 83 -14.20 -5.40 2.25
CA GLY A 83 -15.17 -5.05 1.21
C GLY A 83 -14.77 -5.51 -0.19
N LEU A 84 -13.49 -5.46 -0.50
CA LEU A 84 -12.95 -5.95 -1.76
C LEU A 84 -12.92 -7.49 -1.82
N THR A 85 -12.51 -8.16 -0.73
CA THR A 85 -12.45 -9.62 -0.67
C THR A 85 -13.84 -10.25 -0.67
N ARG A 86 -14.81 -9.67 0.05
CA ARG A 86 -16.20 -10.14 0.11
C ARG A 86 -17.09 -9.61 -1.01
N LYS A 87 -16.54 -8.82 -1.94
CA LYS A 87 -17.20 -8.32 -3.17
C LYS A 87 -18.43 -7.44 -2.94
N TRP A 88 -18.66 -6.89 -1.73
CA TRP A 88 -19.82 -6.02 -1.48
C TRP A 88 -19.55 -4.55 -1.86
N LEU A 89 -18.30 -4.13 -2.03
CA LEU A 89 -17.98 -2.82 -2.57
C LEU A 89 -18.11 -2.80 -4.11
N SER A 90 -18.73 -1.75 -4.64
CA SER A 90 -18.64 -1.47 -6.07
C SER A 90 -17.22 -1.02 -6.44
N PRO A 91 -16.76 -1.22 -7.70
CA PRO A 91 -15.41 -0.80 -8.11
C PRO A 91 -15.18 0.70 -7.93
N THR A 92 -16.19 1.53 -8.28
CA THR A 92 -16.09 2.99 -8.16
C THR A 92 -16.00 3.43 -6.70
N LEU A 93 -16.79 2.81 -5.81
CA LEU A 93 -16.72 3.12 -4.38
C LEU A 93 -15.36 2.69 -3.79
N ALA A 94 -14.85 1.53 -4.18
CA ALA A 94 -13.54 1.06 -3.75
C ALA A 94 -12.42 2.02 -4.17
N ALA A 95 -12.48 2.54 -5.41
CA ALA A 95 -11.52 3.54 -5.90
C ALA A 95 -11.58 4.84 -5.08
N GLY A 96 -12.79 5.36 -4.83
CA GLY A 96 -12.98 6.57 -4.01
C GLY A 96 -12.49 6.38 -2.57
N LEU A 97 -12.81 5.24 -1.94
CA LEU A 97 -12.35 4.92 -0.59
C LEU A 97 -10.82 4.72 -0.53
N PHE A 98 -10.20 4.15 -1.57
CA PHE A 98 -8.75 4.02 -1.65
C PHE A 98 -8.07 5.40 -1.75
N MET A 99 -8.61 6.34 -2.55
CA MET A 99 -8.08 7.69 -2.62
C MET A 99 -8.27 8.45 -1.30
N LEU A 100 -9.41 8.29 -0.62
CA LEU A 100 -9.64 8.85 0.71
C LEU A 100 -8.64 8.27 1.74
N TYR A 101 -8.41 6.95 1.69
CA TYR A 101 -7.41 6.28 2.51
C TYR A 101 -6.01 6.87 2.28
N ALA A 102 -5.60 7.06 1.02
CA ALA A 102 -4.32 7.65 0.65
C ALA A 102 -4.20 9.12 1.15
N ALA A 103 -5.28 9.90 1.09
CA ALA A 103 -5.30 11.25 1.61
C ALA A 103 -5.14 11.28 3.14
N LEU A 104 -5.86 10.43 3.88
CA LEU A 104 -5.72 10.31 5.33
C LEU A 104 -4.32 9.83 5.74
N MET A 105 -3.74 8.89 4.99
CA MET A 105 -2.36 8.49 5.19
C MET A 105 -1.39 9.67 4.96
N GLY A 106 -1.67 10.54 3.98
CA GLY A 106 -0.92 11.78 3.77
C GLY A 106 -0.97 12.72 4.99
N VAL A 107 -2.15 12.86 5.64
CA VAL A 107 -2.26 13.62 6.89
C VAL A 107 -1.38 13.01 7.98
N MET A 108 -1.34 11.69 8.12
CA MET A 108 -0.44 11.03 9.08
C MET A 108 1.04 11.24 8.74
N LEU A 109 1.41 11.15 7.45
CA LEU A 109 2.77 11.34 6.98
C LEU A 109 3.25 12.80 7.08
N SER A 110 2.36 13.78 7.20
CA SER A 110 2.76 15.18 7.37
C SER A 110 3.58 15.41 8.64
N SER A 111 3.29 14.69 9.72
CA SER A 111 4.10 14.74 10.95
C SER A 111 5.52 14.23 10.73
N VAL A 112 5.69 13.27 9.83
CA VAL A 112 7.02 12.75 9.42
C VAL A 112 7.82 13.84 8.71
N LEU A 113 7.19 14.60 7.80
CA LEU A 113 7.86 15.70 7.07
C LEU A 113 8.28 16.84 7.98
N VAL A 114 7.55 17.06 9.09
CA VAL A 114 7.90 18.10 10.07
C VAL A 114 9.03 17.67 11.02
N VAL A 115 9.12 16.37 11.33
CA VAL A 115 10.05 15.84 12.35
C VAL A 115 11.41 15.46 11.78
N TYR A 116 11.45 14.91 10.56
CA TYR A 116 12.69 14.39 9.96
C TYR A 116 13.28 15.37 8.96
N ALA A 117 14.62 15.44 8.91
CA ALA A 117 15.32 16.24 7.91
C ALA A 117 15.02 15.76 6.48
N ASP A 118 14.88 16.70 5.52
CA ASP A 118 14.59 16.39 4.12
C ASP A 118 15.55 15.36 3.53
N ALA A 119 16.86 15.49 3.81
CA ALA A 119 17.88 14.55 3.33
C ALA A 119 17.61 13.11 3.78
N THR A 120 17.12 12.92 5.02
CA THR A 120 16.78 11.62 5.58
C THR A 120 15.51 11.07 4.94
N ILE A 121 14.51 11.92 4.69
CA ILE A 121 13.28 11.55 3.98
C ILE A 121 13.61 11.09 2.56
N PHE A 122 14.39 11.85 1.80
CA PHE A 122 14.80 11.48 0.43
C PHE A 122 15.61 10.19 0.40
N LYS A 123 16.52 9.98 1.35
CA LYS A 123 17.31 8.75 1.48
C LYS A 123 16.42 7.54 1.77
N ALA A 124 15.48 7.68 2.71
CA ALA A 124 14.53 6.61 3.05
C ALA A 124 13.62 6.28 1.85
N PHE A 125 13.06 7.30 1.21
CA PHE A 125 12.18 7.13 0.05
C PHE A 125 12.89 6.45 -1.12
N GLY A 126 14.09 6.92 -1.49
CA GLY A 126 14.89 6.34 -2.56
C GLY A 126 15.28 4.88 -2.26
N SER A 127 15.70 4.58 -1.02
CA SER A 127 16.00 3.21 -0.60
C SER A 127 14.76 2.31 -0.64
N THR A 128 13.61 2.83 -0.21
CA THR A 128 12.32 2.13 -0.30
C THR A 128 11.98 1.81 -1.75
N ALA A 129 12.06 2.79 -2.64
CA ALA A 129 11.74 2.61 -4.05
C ALA A 129 12.61 1.54 -4.72
N ILE A 130 13.90 1.52 -4.39
CA ILE A 130 14.84 0.51 -4.90
C ILE A 130 14.49 -0.88 -4.36
N LEU A 131 14.38 -1.04 -3.04
CA LEU A 131 14.08 -2.34 -2.42
C LEU A 131 12.72 -2.87 -2.88
N PHE A 132 11.70 -2.03 -2.85
CA PHE A 132 10.36 -2.37 -3.32
C PHE A 132 10.37 -2.79 -4.79
N GLY A 133 11.05 -2.02 -5.66
CA GLY A 133 11.15 -2.32 -7.09
C GLY A 133 11.82 -3.67 -7.33
N ILE A 134 12.96 -3.94 -6.68
CA ILE A 134 13.69 -5.21 -6.80
C ILE A 134 12.80 -6.37 -6.34
N MET A 135 12.16 -6.26 -5.17
CA MET A 135 11.34 -7.34 -4.61
C MET A 135 10.03 -7.55 -5.37
N SER A 136 9.47 -6.48 -5.92
CA SER A 136 8.31 -6.57 -6.79
C SER A 136 8.65 -7.29 -8.11
N VAL A 137 9.78 -6.97 -8.75
CA VAL A 137 10.27 -7.70 -9.93
C VAL A 137 10.57 -9.16 -9.58
N TYR A 138 11.20 -9.44 -8.44
CA TYR A 138 11.43 -10.80 -7.99
C TYR A 138 10.12 -11.57 -7.78
N GLY A 139 9.15 -11.01 -7.04
CA GLY A 139 7.83 -11.63 -6.83
C GLY A 139 7.06 -11.90 -8.12
N TYR A 140 7.19 -11.00 -9.11
CA TYR A 140 6.57 -11.15 -10.42
C TYR A 140 7.22 -12.24 -11.28
N THR A 141 8.54 -12.39 -11.23
CA THR A 141 9.32 -13.25 -12.14
C THR A 141 9.68 -14.62 -11.57
N THR A 142 9.72 -14.75 -10.23
CA THR A 142 10.14 -16.00 -9.59
C THR A 142 9.21 -17.16 -9.91
N LYS A 143 9.82 -18.34 -10.11
CA LYS A 143 9.11 -19.61 -10.28
C LYS A 143 8.86 -20.33 -8.95
N SER A 144 9.54 -19.90 -7.88
CA SER A 144 9.34 -20.45 -6.54
C SER A 144 7.98 -20.05 -6.00
N ASP A 145 7.29 -20.98 -5.33
CA ASP A 145 6.02 -20.69 -4.67
C ASP A 145 6.26 -19.99 -3.33
N LEU A 146 5.88 -18.70 -3.24
CA LEU A 146 6.02 -17.89 -2.04
C LEU A 146 4.84 -18.05 -1.07
N THR A 147 3.83 -18.86 -1.38
CA THR A 147 2.60 -19.01 -0.55
C THR A 147 2.92 -19.45 0.88
N SER A 148 3.87 -20.35 1.06
CA SER A 148 4.30 -20.80 2.40
C SER A 148 4.98 -19.67 3.19
N MET A 149 5.75 -18.83 2.51
CA MET A 149 6.44 -17.68 3.11
C MET A 149 5.43 -16.67 3.67
N GLY A 150 4.29 -16.46 3.00
CA GLY A 150 3.24 -15.54 3.45
C GLY A 150 2.74 -15.82 4.87
N LYS A 151 2.66 -17.11 5.27
CA LYS A 151 2.27 -17.49 6.64
C LYS A 151 3.30 -17.02 7.68
N TYR A 152 4.58 -17.22 7.40
CA TYR A 152 5.66 -16.79 8.31
C TYR A 152 5.78 -15.27 8.37
N LEU A 153 5.62 -14.58 7.23
CA LEU A 153 5.61 -13.13 7.18
C LEU A 153 4.46 -12.53 7.97
N MET A 154 3.25 -13.12 7.87
CA MET A 154 2.09 -12.69 8.65
C MET A 154 2.31 -12.91 10.15
N MET A 155 2.90 -14.04 10.56
CA MET A 155 3.28 -14.28 11.96
C MET A 155 4.31 -13.26 12.44
N GLY A 156 5.31 -12.98 11.61
CA GLY A 156 6.32 -11.95 11.86
C GLY A 156 5.70 -10.56 12.01
N LEU A 157 4.74 -10.20 11.14
CA LEU A 157 4.00 -8.93 11.20
C LEU A 157 3.21 -8.80 12.51
N ILE A 158 2.51 -9.85 12.95
CA ILE A 158 1.81 -9.84 14.23
C ILE A 158 2.80 -9.65 15.38
N GLY A 159 3.93 -10.37 15.37
CA GLY A 159 4.99 -10.21 16.36
C GLY A 159 5.58 -8.79 16.37
N LEU A 160 5.76 -8.19 15.19
CA LEU A 160 6.23 -6.81 15.03
C LEU A 160 5.25 -5.79 15.64
N ILE A 161 3.93 -5.97 15.40
CA ILE A 161 2.90 -5.12 15.99
C ILE A 161 2.93 -5.23 17.52
N VAL A 162 2.98 -6.43 18.05
CA VAL A 162 3.05 -6.65 19.53
C VAL A 162 4.32 -6.02 20.10
N ALA A 163 5.48 -6.24 19.46
CA ALA A 163 6.75 -5.63 19.89
C ALA A 163 6.69 -4.10 19.86
N SER A 164 6.07 -3.52 18.82
CA SER A 164 5.88 -2.06 18.71
C SER A 164 4.97 -1.50 19.81
N LEU A 165 3.89 -2.20 20.13
CA LEU A 165 3.00 -1.83 21.23
C LEU A 165 3.72 -1.90 22.57
N VAL A 166 4.50 -2.94 22.83
CA VAL A 166 5.31 -3.07 24.04
C VAL A 166 6.34 -1.92 24.12
N ASN A 167 6.99 -1.61 22.98
CA ASN A 167 7.98 -0.52 22.95
C ASN A 167 7.36 0.87 23.17
N LEU A 168 6.10 1.06 22.82
CA LEU A 168 5.37 2.30 23.11
C LEU A 168 5.34 2.61 24.61
N PHE A 169 5.27 1.58 25.49
CA PHE A 169 5.30 1.74 26.94
C PHE A 169 6.72 1.75 27.51
N LEU A 170 7.66 1.04 26.87
CA LEU A 170 9.03 0.94 27.33
C LEU A 170 9.89 2.16 26.90
N GLY A 171 9.58 2.78 25.79
CA GLY A 171 10.35 3.89 25.21
C GLY A 171 11.81 3.54 24.90
N SER A 172 12.11 2.26 24.63
CA SER A 172 13.48 1.78 24.40
C SER A 172 13.94 2.05 22.98
N SER A 173 14.95 2.92 22.82
CA SER A 173 15.57 3.22 21.52
C SER A 173 16.28 1.99 20.90
N GLY A 174 16.83 1.10 21.74
CA GLY A 174 17.43 -0.15 21.28
C GLY A 174 16.40 -1.12 20.71
N LEU A 175 15.26 -1.26 21.37
CA LEU A 175 14.16 -2.09 20.90
C LEU A 175 13.55 -1.51 19.62
N ASP A 176 13.37 -0.18 19.52
CA ASP A 176 12.89 0.48 18.30
C ASP A 176 13.81 0.21 17.09
N TYR A 177 15.12 0.19 17.30
CA TYR A 177 16.09 -0.14 16.26
C TYR A 177 15.93 -1.59 15.76
N ILE A 178 15.80 -2.54 16.68
CA ILE A 178 15.60 -3.96 16.35
C ILE A 178 14.26 -4.15 15.61
N ILE A 179 13.17 -3.54 16.10
CA ILE A 179 11.87 -3.53 15.47
C ILE A 179 11.97 -2.98 14.03
N SER A 180 12.72 -1.92 13.83
CA SER A 180 12.88 -1.30 12.51
C SER A 180 13.64 -2.20 11.54
N ILE A 181 14.71 -2.87 11.96
CA ILE A 181 15.42 -3.84 11.11
C ILE A 181 14.51 -5.01 10.73
N ILE A 182 13.81 -5.60 11.71
CA ILE A 182 12.91 -6.72 11.47
C ILE A 182 11.75 -6.28 10.58
N GLY A 183 11.23 -5.07 10.78
CA GLY A 183 10.18 -4.49 9.95
C GLY A 183 10.59 -4.37 8.48
N VAL A 184 11.80 -3.86 8.20
CA VAL A 184 12.34 -3.81 6.83
C VAL A 184 12.37 -5.21 6.21
N LEU A 185 12.89 -6.22 6.92
CA LEU A 185 12.99 -7.58 6.40
C LEU A 185 11.60 -8.19 6.11
N ILE A 186 10.63 -7.96 7.00
CA ILE A 186 9.26 -8.44 6.83
C ILE A 186 8.63 -7.78 5.60
N PHE A 187 8.69 -6.45 5.46
CA PHE A 187 8.02 -5.76 4.35
C PHE A 187 8.72 -5.95 3.01
N VAL A 188 10.03 -6.16 2.99
CA VAL A 188 10.76 -6.63 1.80
C VAL A 188 10.23 -8.00 1.35
N GLY A 189 10.04 -8.94 2.28
CA GLY A 189 9.43 -10.24 1.99
C GLY A 189 7.96 -10.14 1.57
N MET A 190 7.16 -9.30 2.26
CA MET A 190 5.74 -9.06 1.94
C MET A 190 5.58 -8.52 0.52
N THR A 191 6.40 -7.56 0.09
CA THR A 191 6.37 -7.01 -1.28
C THR A 191 6.51 -8.10 -2.34
N ALA A 192 7.44 -9.06 -2.17
CA ALA A 192 7.58 -10.16 -3.12
C ALA A 192 6.39 -11.11 -3.07
N TYR A 193 5.95 -11.47 -1.87
CA TYR A 193 4.81 -12.37 -1.67
C TYR A 193 3.51 -11.78 -2.24
N ASP A 194 3.19 -10.51 -1.91
CA ASP A 194 1.96 -9.87 -2.37
C ASP A 194 1.99 -9.60 -3.87
N THR A 195 3.13 -9.25 -4.46
CA THR A 195 3.28 -9.16 -5.91
C THR A 195 2.96 -10.51 -6.58
N GLN A 196 3.50 -11.63 -6.07
CA GLN A 196 3.19 -12.95 -6.64
C GLN A 196 1.73 -13.34 -6.44
N LYS A 197 1.14 -13.06 -5.27
CA LYS A 197 -0.27 -13.31 -4.95
C LYS A 197 -1.19 -12.55 -5.90
N ILE A 198 -0.93 -11.25 -6.13
CA ILE A 198 -1.70 -10.41 -7.05
C ILE A 198 -1.57 -10.93 -8.49
N LYS A 199 -0.37 -11.29 -8.92
CA LYS A 199 -0.13 -11.92 -10.22
C LYS A 199 -1.00 -13.17 -10.41
N ARG A 200 -1.01 -14.09 -9.44
CA ARG A 200 -1.84 -15.31 -9.49
C ARG A 200 -3.34 -15.00 -9.56
N MET A 201 -3.80 -13.97 -8.85
CA MET A 201 -5.18 -13.51 -8.98
C MET A 201 -5.46 -12.97 -10.38
N ALA A 202 -4.53 -12.21 -10.96
CA ALA A 202 -4.65 -11.65 -12.30
C ALA A 202 -4.62 -12.72 -13.41
N GLU A 203 -4.02 -13.89 -13.16
CA GLU A 203 -4.00 -15.03 -14.09
C GLU A 203 -5.35 -15.77 -14.18
N ASN A 204 -6.28 -15.51 -13.26
CA ASN A 204 -7.58 -16.19 -13.24
C ASN A 204 -8.48 -15.71 -14.38
N PRO A 205 -8.90 -16.59 -15.31
CA PRO A 205 -9.76 -16.24 -16.45
C PRO A 205 -11.10 -15.61 -16.04
N ALA A 206 -11.65 -15.99 -14.87
CA ALA A 206 -12.89 -15.39 -14.38
C ALA A 206 -12.73 -13.90 -14.02
N ILE A 207 -11.53 -13.47 -13.67
CA ILE A 207 -11.21 -12.06 -13.42
C ILE A 207 -10.98 -11.34 -14.74
N GLN A 208 -10.21 -11.93 -15.65
CA GLN A 208 -9.86 -11.31 -16.93
C GLN A 208 -11.09 -11.04 -17.83
N ASN A 209 -12.13 -11.82 -17.69
CA ASN A 209 -13.39 -11.70 -18.48
C ASN A 209 -14.41 -10.73 -17.87
N ASP A 210 -14.16 -10.17 -16.69
CA ASP A 210 -15.04 -9.20 -16.01
C ASP A 210 -14.28 -7.92 -15.65
N SER A 211 -14.57 -6.84 -16.37
CA SER A 211 -13.94 -5.52 -16.15
C SER A 211 -14.12 -4.98 -14.73
N ASN A 212 -15.27 -5.27 -14.08
CA ASN A 212 -15.51 -4.89 -12.70
C ASN A 212 -14.61 -5.67 -11.74
N MET A 213 -14.39 -6.96 -12.02
CA MET A 213 -13.47 -7.79 -11.22
C MET A 213 -12.02 -7.37 -11.43
N VAL A 214 -11.64 -7.04 -12.68
CA VAL A 214 -10.31 -6.49 -12.98
C VAL A 214 -10.03 -5.24 -12.15
N LEU A 215 -10.97 -4.28 -12.12
CA LEU A 215 -10.81 -3.05 -11.37
C LEU A 215 -10.73 -3.33 -9.85
N LYS A 216 -11.61 -4.19 -9.31
CA LYS A 216 -11.57 -4.57 -7.89
C LYS A 216 -10.24 -5.23 -7.49
N VAL A 217 -9.75 -6.17 -8.28
CA VAL A 217 -8.47 -6.85 -8.02
C VAL A 217 -7.31 -5.87 -8.15
N SER A 218 -7.38 -4.94 -9.11
CA SER A 218 -6.35 -3.91 -9.26
C SER A 218 -6.29 -2.96 -8.07
N ILE A 219 -7.45 -2.52 -7.55
CA ILE A 219 -7.50 -1.67 -6.34
C ILE A 219 -7.06 -2.45 -5.10
N TYR A 220 -7.47 -3.71 -4.96
CA TYR A 220 -7.03 -4.57 -3.87
C TYR A 220 -5.50 -4.76 -3.87
N GLY A 221 -4.95 -5.12 -5.02
CA GLY A 221 -3.50 -5.27 -5.17
C GLY A 221 -2.75 -3.96 -4.95
N ALA A 222 -3.31 -2.84 -5.43
CA ALA A 222 -2.73 -1.53 -5.19
C ALA A 222 -2.70 -1.17 -3.70
N LEU A 223 -3.75 -1.48 -2.95
CA LEU A 223 -3.81 -1.27 -1.50
C LEU A 223 -2.73 -2.10 -0.78
N GLU A 224 -2.60 -3.39 -1.11
CA GLU A 224 -1.59 -4.26 -0.48
C GLU A 224 -0.17 -3.73 -0.76
N LEU A 225 0.19 -3.49 -2.02
CA LEU A 225 1.51 -2.98 -2.38
C LEU A 225 1.77 -1.55 -1.85
N TYR A 226 0.74 -0.72 -1.77
CA TYR A 226 0.83 0.60 -1.16
C TYR A 226 1.16 0.50 0.34
N LEU A 227 0.50 -0.41 1.07
CA LEU A 227 0.79 -0.66 2.48
C LEU A 227 2.21 -1.15 2.69
N ASP A 228 2.68 -2.08 1.85
CA ASP A 228 4.06 -2.57 1.91
C ASP A 228 5.06 -1.44 1.70
N PHE A 229 4.82 -0.58 0.70
CA PHE A 229 5.69 0.56 0.39
C PHE A 229 5.76 1.55 1.56
N ILE A 230 4.60 1.97 2.09
CA ILE A 230 4.54 2.95 3.18
C ILE A 230 5.19 2.40 4.46
N ASN A 231 4.92 1.13 4.81
CA ASN A 231 5.54 0.54 5.99
C ASN A 231 7.06 0.38 5.83
N LEU A 232 7.52 -0.09 4.65
CA LEU A 232 8.95 -0.18 4.35
C LEU A 232 9.62 1.20 4.44
N PHE A 233 9.00 2.24 3.90
CA PHE A 233 9.45 3.61 4.00
C PHE A 233 9.57 4.07 5.45
N LEU A 234 8.55 3.85 6.28
CA LEU A 234 8.55 4.27 7.68
C LEU A 234 9.62 3.55 8.50
N PHE A 235 9.86 2.24 8.27
CA PHE A 235 10.93 1.52 8.96
C PHE A 235 12.33 1.96 8.51
N LEU A 236 12.54 2.19 7.21
CA LEU A 236 13.80 2.75 6.71
C LEU A 236 14.04 4.18 7.22
N LEU A 237 12.97 4.98 7.29
CA LEU A 237 13.06 6.34 7.82
C LEU A 237 13.50 6.34 9.30
N ARG A 238 12.94 5.45 10.14
CA ARG A 238 13.37 5.29 11.53
C ARG A 238 14.82 4.84 11.65
N LEU A 239 15.27 3.95 10.74
CA LEU A 239 16.68 3.51 10.73
C LEU A 239 17.64 4.63 10.35
N PHE A 240 17.29 5.46 9.39
CA PHE A 240 18.17 6.54 8.91
C PHE A 240 18.10 7.78 9.80
N GLY A 241 16.93 8.12 10.34
CA GLY A 241 16.70 9.29 11.17
C GLY A 241 17.18 9.16 12.62
N ARG A 242 17.74 8.01 12.99
CA ARG A 242 18.31 7.80 14.33
C ARG A 242 19.60 8.62 14.57
N ASN A 243 20.27 9.02 13.51
CA ASN A 243 21.55 9.71 13.57
C ASN A 243 21.41 11.23 13.29
N ASP A 244 20.17 11.71 13.11
CA ASP A 244 19.83 13.13 13.00
C ASP A 244 19.40 13.65 14.38
#